data_094d8006f2a382c1e494a282f47c3124
#
_entry.id   094d8006f2a382c1e494a282f47c3124
#
_cell.length_a   1.000
_cell.length_b   1.000
_cell.length_c   1.000
_cell.angle_alpha   90.00
_cell.angle_beta   90.00
_cell.angle_gamma   90.00
#
_symmetry.space_group_name_H-M   'P 1'
#
loop_
_entity.id
_entity.type
_entity.pdbx_description
1 polymer ?
#
loop_
_entity_poly.entity_id
_entity_poly.type
_entity_poly.pdbx_seq_one_letter_code
_entity_poly.pdbx_strand_id
1 'polypeptide(L)'
;MTKLITLSAVLALAIGATSSWAEESARVDFPDAETQQKLNKKWQHALPFHAQKAIDLGYALPLPFSLSFIGNASAQNIEMYDLGVQVGDVNLGDRYDLSQVSFGDPEIESKSMQLRAAAWVFPFLQMGVHVGRFSGSTQLTAEIPTSLFKACDNHPRLPTCAKESVSTPEFYPDVEGTNWGFSMNIVGQVGDFTYVLPASMTHSRTDDERTNTKTMLFSPRVGQLIQTENWGNIFPYVGAAYMHSEGLTQENNALGVDGLSYQLSQQSAEDYSAIIGANWNITKTYGANLEFIGGPGRKIVNVIMTYSY
;
A
#
# COMPACT_ATOMS: atom_id res chain seq x y z
N MET A 1 18.17 21.82 3.77
CA MET A 1 19.32 20.89 3.68
C MET A 1 19.44 19.91 4.86
N THR A 2 18.52 19.90 5.84
CA THR A 2 18.65 19.10 7.10
C THR A 2 17.80 17.81 7.09
N LYS A 3 17.00 17.55 6.06
CA LYS A 3 16.12 16.36 5.99
C LYS A 3 16.72 15.13 5.27
N LEU A 4 17.87 15.28 4.61
CA LEU A 4 18.51 14.14 3.89
C LEU A 4 19.48 13.32 4.79
N ILE A 5 19.86 13.83 5.94
CA ILE A 5 20.89 13.17 6.79
C ILE A 5 20.29 12.04 7.65
N THR A 6 19.01 12.10 7.98
CA THR A 6 18.37 11.09 8.84
C THR A 6 18.03 9.79 8.13
N LEU A 7 17.76 9.82 6.82
CA LEU A 7 17.44 8.59 6.05
C LEU A 7 18.69 7.75 5.76
N SER A 8 19.86 8.42 5.56
CA SER A 8 21.14 7.74 5.35
C SER A 8 21.67 7.04 6.60
N ALA A 9 21.33 7.54 7.79
CA ALA A 9 21.77 6.93 9.05
C ALA A 9 21.02 5.62 9.38
N VAL A 10 19.73 5.53 9.02
CA VAL A 10 18.95 4.30 9.23
C VAL A 10 19.36 3.20 8.23
N LEU A 11 19.71 3.58 7.00
CA LEU A 11 20.19 2.63 6.00
C LEU A 11 21.62 2.17 6.29
N ALA A 12 22.48 3.04 6.83
CA ALA A 12 23.84 2.71 7.21
C ALA A 12 23.90 1.78 8.45
N LEU A 13 22.95 1.90 9.38
CA LEU A 13 22.82 0.98 10.51
C LEU A 13 22.38 -0.42 10.08
N ALA A 14 21.59 -0.54 9.01
CA ALA A 14 21.18 -1.85 8.47
C ALA A 14 22.32 -2.53 7.68
N ILE A 15 23.25 -1.77 7.09
CA ILE A 15 24.35 -2.31 6.28
C ILE A 15 25.65 -2.49 7.08
N GLY A 16 25.89 -1.64 8.06
CA GLY A 16 27.12 -1.68 8.89
C GLY A 16 27.13 -2.75 9.99
N ALA A 17 25.96 -3.29 10.36
CA ALA A 17 25.84 -4.34 11.38
C ALA A 17 26.02 -5.77 10.82
N THR A 18 26.24 -5.94 9.51
CA THR A 18 26.18 -7.24 8.86
C THR A 18 27.46 -8.08 8.97
N SER A 19 28.57 -7.54 9.50
CA SER A 19 29.85 -8.29 9.50
C SER A 19 30.23 -8.96 10.82
N SER A 20 29.63 -8.60 11.95
CA SER A 20 29.91 -9.28 13.22
C SER A 20 28.66 -9.80 13.96
N TRP A 21 27.46 -9.41 13.52
CA TRP A 21 26.17 -9.79 14.13
C TRP A 21 25.41 -10.84 13.33
N ALA A 22 25.86 -11.13 12.11
CA ALA A 22 25.24 -12.11 11.21
C ALA A 22 25.41 -13.55 11.70
N GLU A 23 26.29 -13.81 12.63
CA GLU A 23 26.56 -15.17 13.13
C GLU A 23 25.59 -15.58 14.26
N GLU A 24 24.97 -14.63 14.97
CA GLU A 24 24.10 -14.92 16.12
C GLU A 24 22.61 -14.58 15.90
N SER A 25 22.24 -13.83 14.87
CA SER A 25 20.93 -13.15 14.83
C SER A 25 19.92 -13.65 13.81
N ALA A 26 20.14 -14.74 13.11
CA ALA A 26 19.14 -15.24 12.17
C ALA A 26 18.54 -16.62 12.57
N ARG A 27 18.44 -16.91 13.85
CA ARG A 27 17.64 -18.06 14.31
C ARG A 27 16.18 -17.68 14.28
N VAL A 28 15.51 -17.88 13.15
CA VAL A 28 14.07 -18.08 13.16
C VAL A 28 13.85 -19.48 13.75
N ASP A 29 13.80 -19.58 15.05
CA ASP A 29 13.40 -20.81 15.72
C ASP A 29 11.94 -21.09 15.37
N PHE A 30 11.72 -21.84 14.30
CA PHE A 30 10.46 -22.53 14.14
C PHE A 30 10.53 -23.73 15.10
N PRO A 31 9.63 -23.80 16.08
CA PRO A 31 9.74 -24.78 17.13
C PRO A 31 9.30 -26.12 16.63
N ASP A 32 10.19 -27.00 16.71
CA ASP A 32 9.95 -28.41 16.96
C ASP A 32 11.29 -29.13 17.09
N ALA A 33 11.70 -29.51 18.28
CA ALA A 33 12.93 -30.29 18.50
C ALA A 33 12.91 -31.63 17.71
N GLU A 34 11.72 -32.20 17.42
CA GLU A 34 11.57 -33.34 16.51
C GLU A 34 11.80 -32.94 15.05
N THR A 35 11.50 -31.71 14.66
CA THR A 35 11.75 -31.19 13.33
C THR A 35 13.23 -30.89 13.12
N GLN A 36 13.99 -30.47 14.15
CA GLN A 36 15.44 -30.33 14.06
C GLN A 36 16.13 -31.69 13.80
N GLN A 37 15.64 -32.79 14.37
CA GLN A 37 16.16 -34.13 14.03
C GLN A 37 15.76 -34.60 12.63
N LYS A 38 14.64 -34.08 12.07
CA LYS A 38 14.26 -34.31 10.66
C LYS A 38 14.98 -33.37 9.68
N LEU A 39 15.56 -32.28 10.14
CA LEU A 39 16.34 -31.30 9.38
C LEU A 39 17.76 -31.77 9.02
N ASN A 40 18.25 -32.90 9.49
CA ASN A 40 19.40 -33.60 8.94
C ASN A 40 19.18 -34.13 7.49
N LYS A 41 18.02 -33.78 6.89
CA LYS A 41 17.72 -34.04 5.48
C LYS A 41 18.29 -32.92 4.60
N LYS A 42 19.03 -33.34 3.60
CA LYS A 42 19.48 -32.46 2.51
C LYS A 42 18.27 -31.70 1.92
N TRP A 43 18.40 -30.37 1.78
CA TRP A 43 17.38 -29.55 1.14
C TRP A 43 17.08 -30.06 -0.26
N GLN A 44 15.80 -30.27 -0.57
CA GLN A 44 15.37 -30.94 -1.81
C GLN A 44 14.77 -29.98 -2.85
N HIS A 45 14.62 -28.70 -2.50
CA HIS A 45 14.03 -27.70 -3.39
C HIS A 45 15.12 -26.83 -4.02
N ALA A 46 14.84 -26.24 -5.19
CA ALA A 46 15.74 -25.31 -5.87
C ALA A 46 15.86 -23.96 -5.14
N LEU A 47 14.83 -23.56 -4.38
CA LEU A 47 14.78 -22.34 -3.59
C LEU A 47 14.54 -22.66 -2.11
N PRO A 48 14.92 -21.75 -1.19
CA PRO A 48 15.74 -20.56 -1.42
C PRO A 48 17.20 -20.88 -1.76
N PHE A 49 17.87 -19.98 -2.45
CA PHE A 49 19.33 -20.10 -2.65
C PHE A 49 20.03 -20.09 -1.29
N HIS A 50 21.09 -20.89 -1.17
CA HIS A 50 21.84 -21.08 0.08
C HIS A 50 21.03 -21.74 1.23
N ALA A 51 19.91 -22.39 0.92
CA ALA A 51 19.08 -23.09 1.91
C ALA A 51 19.87 -24.06 2.77
N GLN A 52 20.70 -24.93 2.15
CA GLN A 52 21.48 -25.90 2.89
C GLN A 52 22.46 -25.24 3.87
N LYS A 53 23.11 -24.14 3.47
CA LYS A 53 23.99 -23.36 4.35
C LYS A 53 23.27 -22.80 5.56
N ALA A 54 22.03 -22.33 5.36
CA ALA A 54 21.22 -21.83 6.46
C ALA A 54 20.81 -22.95 7.42
N ILE A 55 20.43 -24.13 6.88
CA ILE A 55 20.12 -25.33 7.68
C ILE A 55 21.34 -25.78 8.47
N ASP A 56 22.50 -25.82 7.85
CA ASP A 56 23.77 -26.22 8.50
C ASP A 56 24.15 -25.27 9.65
N LEU A 57 23.68 -24.01 9.59
CA LEU A 57 23.80 -23.01 10.67
C LEU A 57 22.67 -23.11 11.73
N GLY A 58 21.75 -24.07 11.59
CA GLY A 58 20.67 -24.32 12.56
C GLY A 58 19.39 -23.53 12.30
N TYR A 59 19.23 -22.88 11.13
CA TYR A 59 18.02 -22.16 10.78
C TYR A 59 16.94 -23.09 10.22
N ALA A 60 15.71 -22.93 10.71
CA ALA A 60 14.55 -23.54 10.09
C ALA A 60 14.07 -22.67 8.91
N LEU A 61 13.86 -23.27 7.76
CA LEU A 61 13.42 -22.58 6.56
C LEU A 61 11.90 -22.75 6.34
N PRO A 62 11.22 -21.70 5.88
CA PRO A 62 9.85 -21.84 5.39
C PRO A 62 9.81 -22.65 4.10
N LEU A 63 8.61 -23.13 3.74
CA LEU A 63 8.35 -23.74 2.44
C LEU A 63 8.63 -22.72 1.32
N PRO A 64 9.21 -23.15 0.20
CA PRO A 64 9.81 -22.25 -0.78
C PRO A 64 8.78 -21.38 -1.53
N PHE A 65 7.57 -21.86 -1.71
CA PHE A 65 6.54 -21.18 -2.47
C PHE A 65 5.29 -20.92 -1.63
N SER A 66 4.59 -19.85 -1.93
CA SER A 66 3.32 -19.55 -1.29
C SER A 66 2.32 -18.92 -2.25
N LEU A 67 1.06 -19.24 -2.04
CA LEU A 67 -0.09 -18.59 -2.66
C LEU A 67 -0.92 -17.96 -1.56
N SER A 68 -1.23 -16.67 -1.69
CA SER A 68 -2.01 -15.94 -0.68
C SER A 68 -3.25 -15.31 -1.31
N PHE A 69 -4.35 -15.37 -0.58
CA PHE A 69 -5.54 -14.56 -0.83
C PHE A 69 -5.50 -13.37 0.12
N ILE A 70 -5.63 -12.15 -0.41
CA ILE A 70 -5.57 -10.90 0.33
C ILE A 70 -6.89 -10.18 0.18
N GLY A 71 -7.59 -9.94 1.29
CA GLY A 71 -8.73 -9.03 1.38
C GLY A 71 -8.30 -7.75 2.06
N ASN A 72 -8.68 -6.62 1.47
CA ASN A 72 -8.39 -5.28 1.99
C ASN A 72 -9.66 -4.46 2.01
N ALA A 73 -9.85 -3.67 3.08
CA ALA A 73 -10.83 -2.59 3.14
C ALA A 73 -10.12 -1.34 3.65
N SER A 74 -10.30 -0.22 2.97
CA SER A 74 -9.62 1.03 3.29
C SER A 74 -10.53 2.25 3.15
N ALA A 75 -10.27 3.24 4.00
CA ALA A 75 -10.74 4.61 3.87
C ALA A 75 -9.52 5.52 3.98
N GLN A 76 -9.34 6.44 3.02
CA GLN A 76 -8.19 7.32 2.99
C GLN A 76 -8.51 8.68 2.38
N ASN A 77 -7.92 9.71 2.98
CA ASN A 77 -7.98 11.07 2.44
C ASN A 77 -6.96 11.21 1.31
N ILE A 78 -7.36 11.94 0.28
CA ILE A 78 -6.51 12.26 -0.85
C ILE A 78 -6.44 13.77 -1.06
N GLU A 79 -5.39 14.23 -1.71
CA GLU A 79 -5.28 15.57 -2.26
C GLU A 79 -5.49 15.51 -3.76
N MET A 80 -6.27 16.46 -4.28
CA MET A 80 -6.52 16.63 -5.71
C MET A 80 -5.92 17.95 -6.17
N TYR A 81 -5.23 17.92 -7.31
CA TYR A 81 -4.51 19.08 -7.85
C TYR A 81 -4.41 18.97 -9.38
N ASP A 82 -3.88 20.02 -10.04
CA ASP A 82 -3.68 20.08 -11.48
C ASP A 82 -4.95 19.80 -12.30
N LEU A 83 -6.05 20.47 -11.92
CA LEU A 83 -7.29 20.39 -12.68
C LEU A 83 -7.11 21.02 -14.05
N GLY A 84 -7.21 20.21 -15.10
CA GLY A 84 -7.31 20.65 -16.50
C GLY A 84 -8.75 20.44 -16.99
N VAL A 85 -9.33 21.41 -17.66
CA VAL A 85 -10.66 21.29 -18.26
C VAL A 85 -10.59 21.79 -19.71
N GLN A 86 -11.12 21.00 -20.63
CA GLN A 86 -11.18 21.32 -22.04
C GLN A 86 -12.60 21.21 -22.58
N VAL A 87 -13.01 22.17 -23.39
CA VAL A 87 -14.33 22.21 -24.05
C VAL A 87 -14.11 22.36 -25.57
N GLY A 88 -14.35 21.29 -26.32
CA GLY A 88 -13.97 21.21 -27.72
C GLY A 88 -12.46 21.40 -27.88
N ASP A 89 -12.06 22.39 -28.70
CA ASP A 89 -10.64 22.73 -28.89
C ASP A 89 -10.12 23.80 -27.91
N VAL A 90 -10.93 24.23 -26.94
CA VAL A 90 -10.58 25.28 -25.98
C VAL A 90 -10.18 24.70 -24.64
N ASN A 91 -8.90 24.90 -24.28
CA ASN A 91 -8.43 24.64 -22.93
C ASN A 91 -8.86 25.80 -22.01
N LEU A 92 -9.65 25.51 -20.97
CA LEU A 92 -10.11 26.54 -20.04
C LEU A 92 -9.00 27.08 -19.16
N GLY A 93 -7.93 26.30 -18.91
CA GLY A 93 -6.74 26.78 -18.20
C GLY A 93 -6.02 27.94 -18.87
N ASP A 94 -6.17 28.12 -20.21
CA ASP A 94 -5.61 29.27 -20.94
C ASP A 94 -6.38 30.57 -20.66
N ARG A 95 -7.59 30.47 -20.11
CA ARG A 95 -8.50 31.61 -19.88
C ARG A 95 -8.78 31.88 -18.41
N TYR A 96 -8.68 30.86 -17.58
CA TYR A 96 -9.03 30.88 -16.16
C TYR A 96 -7.92 30.21 -15.38
N ASP A 97 -7.59 30.74 -14.23
CA ASP A 97 -6.64 30.15 -13.30
C ASP A 97 -7.33 29.02 -12.51
N LEU A 98 -7.36 27.82 -13.08
CA LEU A 98 -8.00 26.65 -12.49
C LEU A 98 -7.31 26.16 -11.20
N SER A 99 -6.09 26.65 -10.90
CA SER A 99 -5.40 26.34 -9.64
C SER A 99 -6.13 26.91 -8.39
N GLN A 100 -7.04 27.88 -8.62
CA GLN A 100 -7.89 28.44 -7.57
C GLN A 100 -9.08 27.55 -7.20
N VAL A 101 -9.40 26.53 -7.99
CA VAL A 101 -10.42 25.55 -7.65
C VAL A 101 -9.86 24.64 -6.55
N SER A 102 -10.49 24.63 -5.40
CA SER A 102 -10.14 23.74 -4.30
C SER A 102 -11.13 22.58 -4.22
N PHE A 103 -10.61 21.45 -3.85
CA PHE A 103 -11.41 20.28 -3.52
C PHE A 103 -11.48 20.20 -1.99
N GLY A 104 -12.67 19.94 -1.43
CA GLY A 104 -12.80 19.67 0.00
C GLY A 104 -11.88 18.53 0.43
N ASP A 105 -12.04 18.00 1.63
CA ASP A 105 -11.25 16.86 2.10
C ASP A 105 -11.77 15.55 1.44
N PRO A 106 -11.32 15.20 0.20
CA PRO A 106 -11.89 14.05 -0.50
C PRO A 106 -11.43 12.77 0.17
N GLU A 107 -12.39 11.89 0.45
CA GLU A 107 -12.15 10.58 1.03
C GLU A 107 -12.47 9.48 0.01
N ILE A 108 -11.56 8.52 -0.12
CA ILE A 108 -11.76 7.31 -0.92
C ILE A 108 -12.00 6.14 0.02
N GLU A 109 -13.17 5.52 -0.10
CA GLU A 109 -13.42 4.20 0.46
C GLU A 109 -13.22 3.14 -0.61
N SER A 110 -12.44 2.10 -0.29
CA SER A 110 -12.22 1.00 -1.24
C SER A 110 -12.14 -0.36 -0.58
N LYS A 111 -12.47 -1.37 -1.35
CA LYS A 111 -12.30 -2.79 -1.01
C LYS A 111 -11.56 -3.46 -2.15
N SER A 112 -10.64 -4.35 -1.82
CA SER A 112 -9.94 -5.13 -2.84
C SER A 112 -9.77 -6.59 -2.44
N MET A 113 -9.71 -7.44 -3.44
CA MET A 113 -9.40 -8.87 -3.32
C MET A 113 -8.28 -9.19 -4.29
N GLN A 114 -7.22 -9.81 -3.78
CA GLN A 114 -6.02 -10.07 -4.57
C GLN A 114 -5.53 -11.51 -4.34
N LEU A 115 -4.95 -12.08 -5.38
CA LEU A 115 -4.14 -13.29 -5.32
C LEU A 115 -2.68 -12.90 -5.44
N ARG A 116 -1.87 -13.43 -4.52
CA ARG A 116 -0.42 -13.22 -4.51
C ARG A 116 0.28 -14.56 -4.60
N ALA A 117 1.20 -14.71 -5.55
CA ALA A 117 2.15 -15.80 -5.61
C ALA A 117 3.52 -15.30 -5.18
N ALA A 118 4.20 -16.01 -4.30
CA ALA A 118 5.50 -15.60 -3.80
C ALA A 118 6.45 -16.78 -3.63
N ALA A 119 7.75 -16.47 -3.68
CA ALA A 119 8.82 -17.43 -3.47
C ALA A 119 9.89 -16.85 -2.54
N TRP A 120 10.45 -17.72 -1.68
CA TRP A 120 11.65 -17.41 -0.93
C TRP A 120 12.87 -17.54 -1.85
N VAL A 121 13.43 -16.40 -2.24
CA VAL A 121 14.62 -16.36 -3.11
C VAL A 121 15.89 -16.65 -2.29
N PHE A 122 15.95 -16.04 -1.11
CA PHE A 122 16.98 -16.33 -0.09
C PHE A 122 16.29 -16.65 1.24
N PRO A 123 16.97 -17.24 2.21
CA PRO A 123 16.38 -17.56 3.53
C PRO A 123 15.76 -16.38 4.24
N PHE A 124 16.19 -15.16 3.93
CA PHE A 124 15.74 -13.91 4.51
C PHE A 124 14.92 -13.05 3.55
N LEU A 125 14.79 -13.41 2.26
CA LEU A 125 14.14 -12.61 1.22
C LEU A 125 13.08 -13.42 0.49
N GLN A 126 11.83 -12.94 0.62
CA GLN A 126 10.70 -13.42 -0.17
C GLN A 126 10.32 -12.37 -1.22
N MET A 127 10.07 -12.80 -2.45
CA MET A 127 9.56 -11.96 -3.52
C MET A 127 8.25 -12.54 -4.05
N GLY A 128 7.35 -11.66 -4.49
CA GLY A 128 6.04 -12.09 -5.00
C GLY A 128 5.43 -11.10 -5.96
N VAL A 129 4.48 -11.59 -6.71
CA VAL A 129 3.61 -10.82 -7.59
C VAL A 129 2.16 -10.99 -7.14
N HIS A 130 1.36 -9.97 -7.34
CA HIS A 130 -0.06 -10.02 -7.02
C HIS A 130 -0.90 -9.42 -8.14
N VAL A 131 -2.13 -9.90 -8.23
CA VAL A 131 -3.17 -9.40 -9.12
C VAL A 131 -4.51 -9.49 -8.42
N GLY A 132 -5.39 -8.54 -8.68
CA GLY A 132 -6.70 -8.52 -8.05
C GLY A 132 -7.67 -7.54 -8.67
N ARG A 133 -8.81 -7.43 -8.01
CA ARG A 133 -9.85 -6.45 -8.33
C ARG A 133 -10.12 -5.57 -7.12
N PHE A 134 -10.53 -4.35 -7.40
CA PHE A 134 -10.98 -3.40 -6.39
C PHE A 134 -12.30 -2.77 -6.80
N SER A 135 -13.04 -2.33 -5.80
CA SER A 135 -14.19 -1.45 -5.94
C SER A 135 -14.13 -0.38 -4.86
N GLY A 136 -14.65 0.78 -5.13
CA GLY A 136 -14.66 1.88 -4.17
C GLY A 136 -15.53 3.03 -4.61
N SER A 137 -15.65 4.02 -3.73
CA SER A 137 -16.30 5.29 -4.01
C SER A 137 -15.44 6.44 -3.48
N THR A 138 -15.54 7.58 -4.14
CA THR A 138 -14.85 8.79 -3.71
C THR A 138 -15.89 9.81 -3.33
N GLN A 139 -15.81 10.38 -2.12
CA GLN A 139 -16.60 11.55 -1.74
C GLN A 139 -15.86 12.80 -2.20
N LEU A 140 -16.49 13.60 -3.05
CA LEU A 140 -15.88 14.77 -3.67
C LEU A 140 -16.80 15.98 -3.61
N THR A 141 -16.26 17.12 -3.19
CA THR A 141 -16.88 18.44 -3.26
C THR A 141 -15.85 19.41 -3.85
N ALA A 142 -16.23 20.16 -4.88
CA ALA A 142 -15.37 21.20 -5.43
C ALA A 142 -15.87 22.58 -5.03
N GLU A 143 -14.95 23.46 -4.63
CA GLU A 143 -15.19 24.87 -4.36
C GLU A 143 -14.60 25.71 -5.50
N ILE A 144 -15.46 26.42 -6.20
CA ILE A 144 -15.12 27.26 -7.34
C ILE A 144 -15.21 28.72 -6.91
N PRO A 145 -14.08 29.46 -6.86
CA PRO A 145 -14.11 30.89 -6.56
C PRO A 145 -14.97 31.67 -7.56
N THR A 146 -15.79 32.57 -7.05
CA THR A 146 -16.67 33.39 -7.90
C THR A 146 -15.90 34.37 -8.79
N SER A 147 -14.63 34.66 -8.46
CA SER A 147 -13.69 35.38 -9.31
C SER A 147 -13.45 34.76 -10.68
N LEU A 148 -13.66 33.44 -10.81
CA LEU A 148 -13.56 32.74 -12.10
C LEU A 148 -14.78 32.99 -13.02
N PHE A 149 -15.89 33.53 -12.50
CA PHE A 149 -17.07 33.80 -13.30
C PHE A 149 -17.07 35.25 -13.79
N LYS A 150 -16.75 35.50 -15.07
CA LYS A 150 -16.82 36.82 -15.70
C LYS A 150 -18.20 37.51 -15.57
N ALA A 151 -19.24 36.69 -15.37
CA ALA A 151 -20.60 37.22 -15.09
C ALA A 151 -20.64 38.00 -13.76
N CYS A 152 -19.80 37.66 -12.81
CA CYS A 152 -19.74 38.34 -11.52
C CYS A 152 -19.04 39.70 -11.62
N ASP A 153 -18.11 39.89 -12.53
CA ASP A 153 -17.50 41.19 -12.81
C ASP A 153 -18.50 42.20 -13.30
N ASN A 154 -19.48 41.74 -14.11
CA ASN A 154 -20.49 42.58 -14.72
C ASN A 154 -21.78 42.68 -13.89
N HIS A 155 -22.06 41.71 -13.04
CA HIS A 155 -23.26 41.59 -12.24
C HIS A 155 -23.00 41.20 -10.79
N PRO A 156 -22.30 42.03 -9.98
CA PRO A 156 -21.91 41.68 -8.59
C PRO A 156 -23.08 41.48 -7.63
N ARG A 157 -24.31 41.86 -8.07
CA ARG A 157 -25.54 41.71 -7.26
C ARG A 157 -26.23 40.36 -7.44
N LEU A 158 -25.75 39.50 -8.32
CA LEU A 158 -26.29 38.12 -8.41
C LEU A 158 -26.03 37.38 -7.11
N PRO A 159 -27.00 36.62 -6.57
CA PRO A 159 -26.83 35.88 -5.31
C PRO A 159 -25.61 34.95 -5.28
N THR A 160 -25.25 34.41 -6.43
CA THR A 160 -24.05 33.58 -6.63
C THR A 160 -22.76 34.39 -6.49
N CYS A 161 -22.75 35.64 -7.00
CA CYS A 161 -21.58 36.51 -6.99
C CYS A 161 -21.38 37.24 -5.65
N ALA A 162 -22.34 37.17 -4.77
CA ALA A 162 -22.24 37.72 -3.41
C ALA A 162 -21.47 36.80 -2.45
N LYS A 163 -21.12 35.60 -2.87
CA LYS A 163 -20.29 34.64 -2.12
C LYS A 163 -18.86 34.64 -2.67
N GLU A 164 -17.90 34.33 -1.83
CA GLU A 164 -16.49 34.20 -2.26
C GLU A 164 -16.26 32.97 -3.13
N SER A 165 -17.01 31.90 -2.86
CA SER A 165 -16.96 30.65 -3.62
C SER A 165 -18.34 30.00 -3.78
N VAL A 166 -18.46 29.11 -4.75
CA VAL A 166 -19.64 28.27 -4.98
C VAL A 166 -19.20 26.82 -4.84
N SER A 167 -19.79 26.11 -3.89
CA SER A 167 -19.55 24.68 -3.71
C SER A 167 -20.43 23.87 -4.65
N THR A 168 -19.88 22.84 -5.27
CA THR A 168 -20.66 21.84 -5.99
C THR A 168 -21.44 20.96 -4.99
N PRO A 169 -22.55 20.35 -5.38
CA PRO A 169 -23.13 19.26 -4.60
C PRO A 169 -22.11 18.14 -4.38
N GLU A 170 -22.23 17.42 -3.28
CA GLU A 170 -21.45 16.22 -3.05
C GLU A 170 -21.69 15.19 -4.17
N PHE A 171 -20.61 14.63 -4.66
CA PHE A 171 -20.62 13.66 -5.74
C PHE A 171 -19.89 12.38 -5.26
N TYR A 172 -20.50 11.23 -5.50
CA TYR A 172 -20.01 9.92 -5.07
C TYR A 172 -19.78 9.00 -6.28
N PRO A 173 -18.72 9.18 -7.06
CA PRO A 173 -18.43 8.26 -8.16
C PRO A 173 -18.00 6.92 -7.62
N ASP A 174 -18.72 5.88 -8.02
CA ASP A 174 -18.29 4.50 -7.80
C ASP A 174 -17.25 4.14 -8.87
N VAL A 175 -16.22 3.43 -8.44
CA VAL A 175 -15.14 2.96 -9.30
C VAL A 175 -14.90 1.48 -9.06
N GLU A 176 -14.69 0.75 -10.16
CA GLU A 176 -14.24 -0.63 -10.15
C GLU A 176 -13.05 -0.79 -11.07
N GLY A 177 -12.18 -1.74 -10.77
CA GLY A 177 -11.00 -1.94 -11.58
C GLY A 177 -10.14 -3.11 -11.16
N THR A 178 -9.00 -3.19 -11.81
CA THR A 178 -7.99 -4.21 -11.58
C THR A 178 -6.73 -3.61 -10.99
N ASN A 179 -6.04 -4.38 -10.16
CA ASN A 179 -4.72 -4.04 -9.67
C ASN A 179 -3.74 -5.18 -9.88
N TRP A 180 -2.48 -4.84 -10.04
CA TRP A 180 -1.38 -5.78 -10.13
C TRP A 180 -0.10 -5.15 -9.58
N GLY A 181 0.83 -5.96 -9.16
CA GLY A 181 2.07 -5.43 -8.63
C GLY A 181 3.03 -6.49 -8.17
N PHE A 182 4.10 -6.02 -7.55
CA PHE A 182 5.08 -6.90 -6.95
C PHE A 182 5.30 -6.51 -5.49
N SER A 183 5.83 -7.47 -4.74
CA SER A 183 6.12 -7.31 -3.31
C SER A 183 7.41 -8.02 -2.94
N MET A 184 8.05 -7.50 -1.92
CA MET A 184 9.28 -8.01 -1.35
C MET A 184 9.16 -7.99 0.18
N ASN A 185 9.58 -9.04 0.84
CA ASN A 185 9.67 -9.11 2.29
C ASN A 185 11.09 -9.49 2.69
N ILE A 186 11.74 -8.69 3.51
CA ILE A 186 12.98 -9.05 4.17
C ILE A 186 12.64 -9.42 5.61
N VAL A 187 13.10 -10.56 6.06
CA VAL A 187 12.84 -11.08 7.41
C VAL A 187 14.15 -11.33 8.12
N GLY A 188 14.23 -10.96 9.38
CA GLY A 188 15.38 -11.25 10.22
C GLY A 188 15.00 -11.21 11.70
N GLN A 189 15.99 -11.54 12.54
CA GLN A 189 15.81 -11.60 13.99
C GLN A 189 16.98 -10.91 14.69
N VAL A 190 16.70 -10.21 15.78
CA VAL A 190 17.71 -9.62 16.67
C VAL A 190 17.30 -9.94 18.11
N GLY A 191 18.04 -10.80 18.76
CA GLY A 191 17.66 -11.37 20.05
C GLY A 191 16.31 -12.09 19.94
N ASP A 192 15.37 -11.79 20.80
CA ASP A 192 14.02 -12.39 20.82
C ASP A 192 13.04 -11.71 19.86
N PHE A 193 13.46 -10.64 19.20
CA PHE A 193 12.59 -9.88 18.31
C PHE A 193 12.82 -10.24 16.85
N THR A 194 11.73 -10.52 16.15
CA THR A 194 11.69 -10.69 14.70
C THR A 194 11.28 -9.38 14.05
N TYR A 195 11.98 -8.98 13.01
CA TYR A 195 11.60 -7.86 12.15
C TYR A 195 11.22 -8.35 10.76
N VAL A 196 10.24 -7.66 10.17
CA VAL A 196 9.81 -7.89 8.79
C VAL A 196 9.77 -6.52 8.10
N LEU A 197 10.40 -6.43 6.94
CA LEU A 197 10.48 -5.21 6.12
C LEU A 197 9.75 -5.45 4.78
N PRO A 198 8.42 -5.36 4.76
CA PRO A 198 7.68 -5.46 3.52
C PRO A 198 7.81 -4.20 2.69
N ALA A 199 7.99 -4.39 1.39
CA ALA A 199 7.89 -3.34 0.38
C ALA A 199 7.03 -3.84 -0.77
N SER A 200 6.18 -2.99 -1.33
CA SER A 200 5.39 -3.33 -2.51
C SER A 200 5.14 -2.12 -3.39
N MET A 201 4.91 -2.42 -4.67
CA MET A 201 4.43 -1.47 -5.64
C MET A 201 3.22 -2.07 -6.34
N THR A 202 2.12 -1.33 -6.33
CA THR A 202 0.85 -1.73 -6.93
C THR A 202 0.44 -0.70 -7.97
N HIS A 203 0.00 -1.17 -9.09
CA HIS A 203 -0.59 -0.40 -10.17
C HIS A 203 -2.07 -0.75 -10.26
N SER A 204 -2.93 0.25 -10.19
CA SER A 204 -4.38 0.09 -10.23
C SER A 204 -4.95 0.87 -11.40
N ARG A 205 -5.91 0.27 -12.11
CA ARG A 205 -6.60 0.88 -13.25
C ARG A 205 -8.08 0.60 -13.16
N THR A 206 -8.90 1.62 -13.36
CA THR A 206 -10.34 1.45 -13.42
C THR A 206 -10.76 0.76 -14.73
N ASP A 207 -11.87 0.02 -14.69
CA ASP A 207 -12.36 -0.75 -15.84
C ASP A 207 -12.76 0.16 -17.02
N ASP A 208 -13.16 1.39 -16.73
CA ASP A 208 -13.45 2.43 -17.72
C ASP A 208 -12.20 3.17 -18.22
N GLU A 209 -11.01 2.79 -17.73
CA GLU A 209 -9.71 3.34 -18.08
C GLU A 209 -9.51 4.82 -17.71
N ARG A 210 -10.45 5.43 -16.98
CA ARG A 210 -10.40 6.84 -16.61
C ARG A 210 -9.34 7.15 -15.57
N THR A 211 -9.15 6.24 -14.61
CA THR A 211 -8.21 6.46 -13.51
C THR A 211 -7.10 5.42 -13.49
N ASN A 212 -5.89 5.91 -13.33
CA ASN A 212 -4.68 5.12 -13.24
C ASN A 212 -3.90 5.57 -12.00
N THR A 213 -3.65 4.64 -11.08
CA THR A 213 -3.00 4.95 -9.80
C THR A 213 -1.82 4.01 -9.56
N LYS A 214 -0.74 4.57 -9.04
CA LYS A 214 0.43 3.84 -8.59
C LYS A 214 0.59 4.03 -7.09
N THR A 215 0.70 2.95 -6.36
CA THR A 215 0.88 2.96 -4.90
C THR A 215 2.20 2.29 -4.54
N MET A 216 2.99 2.96 -3.74
CA MET A 216 4.21 2.43 -3.13
C MET A 216 3.98 2.27 -1.63
N LEU A 217 4.32 1.11 -1.09
CA LEU A 217 4.20 0.80 0.33
C LEU A 217 5.53 0.27 0.85
N PHE A 218 5.99 0.84 1.96
CA PHE A 218 7.06 0.30 2.79
C PHE A 218 6.57 0.26 4.23
N SER A 219 6.56 -0.92 4.86
CA SER A 219 5.87 -1.10 6.13
C SER A 219 6.68 -1.95 7.13
N PRO A 220 7.77 -1.40 7.70
CA PRO A 220 8.59 -2.09 8.69
C PRO A 220 7.77 -2.48 9.92
N ARG A 221 7.97 -3.71 10.39
CA ARG A 221 7.28 -4.31 11.52
C ARG A 221 8.27 -5.01 12.42
N VAL A 222 7.99 -4.99 13.71
CA VAL A 222 8.74 -5.71 14.73
C VAL A 222 7.77 -6.39 15.70
N GLY A 223 8.12 -7.59 16.11
CA GLY A 223 7.30 -8.37 17.04
C GLY A 223 8.08 -9.53 17.62
N GLN A 224 7.39 -10.34 18.36
CA GLN A 224 7.97 -11.52 18.99
C GLN A 224 7.20 -12.77 18.55
N LEU A 225 7.92 -13.83 18.19
CA LEU A 225 7.32 -15.09 17.82
C LEU A 225 6.89 -15.85 19.07
N ILE A 226 5.59 -16.09 19.21
CA ILE A 226 4.99 -16.88 20.29
C ILE A 226 4.71 -18.27 19.75
N GLN A 227 5.36 -19.24 20.31
CA GLN A 227 5.20 -20.65 20.00
C GLN A 227 4.11 -21.24 20.88
N THR A 228 3.14 -21.92 20.28
CA THR A 228 2.10 -22.61 21.04
C THR A 228 2.12 -24.11 20.71
N GLU A 229 1.89 -24.95 21.73
CA GLU A 229 1.96 -26.41 21.57
C GLU A 229 0.91 -26.96 20.58
N ASN A 230 -0.29 -26.37 20.53
CA ASN A 230 -1.43 -26.94 19.79
C ASN A 230 -2.01 -26.02 18.71
N TRP A 231 -1.61 -24.73 18.67
CA TRP A 231 -2.25 -23.71 17.81
C TRP A 231 -1.31 -23.16 16.73
N GLY A 232 -0.11 -23.75 16.58
CA GLY A 232 0.92 -23.23 15.70
C GLY A 232 1.64 -22.02 16.30
N ASN A 233 2.17 -21.14 15.45
CA ASN A 233 2.97 -20.00 15.88
C ASN A 233 2.23 -18.70 15.60
N ILE A 234 2.23 -17.79 16.56
CA ILE A 234 1.64 -16.48 16.44
C ILE A 234 2.74 -15.44 16.51
N PHE A 235 2.77 -14.53 15.57
CA PHE A 235 3.68 -13.40 15.53
C PHE A 235 2.87 -12.10 15.61
N PRO A 236 2.54 -11.61 16.82
CA PRO A 236 2.01 -10.29 17.03
C PRO A 236 3.10 -9.25 16.75
N TYR A 237 2.73 -8.16 16.09
CA TYR A 237 3.68 -7.11 15.71
C TYR A 237 3.06 -5.72 15.76
N VAL A 238 3.95 -4.75 15.88
CA VAL A 238 3.67 -3.34 15.67
C VAL A 238 4.62 -2.80 14.62
N GLY A 239 4.25 -1.71 13.99
CA GLY A 239 5.08 -1.12 12.95
C GLY A 239 4.62 0.25 12.50
N ALA A 240 5.25 0.72 11.44
CA ALA A 240 4.89 1.94 10.74
C ALA A 240 4.74 1.63 9.24
N ALA A 241 3.90 2.37 8.56
CA ALA A 241 3.78 2.33 7.11
C ALA A 241 4.13 3.69 6.52
N TYR A 242 4.92 3.68 5.49
CA TYR A 242 5.02 4.73 4.49
C TYR A 242 4.28 4.24 3.26
N MET A 243 3.16 4.86 2.91
CA MET A 243 2.35 4.52 1.75
C MET A 243 2.04 5.78 0.96
N HIS A 244 2.60 5.87 -0.22
CA HIS A 244 2.39 6.96 -1.15
C HIS A 244 1.63 6.44 -2.37
N SER A 245 0.53 7.11 -2.69
CA SER A 245 -0.28 6.85 -3.88
C SER A 245 -0.35 8.10 -4.72
N GLU A 246 -0.09 7.97 -5.99
CA GLU A 246 -0.26 9.00 -6.99
C GLU A 246 -1.12 8.47 -8.14
N GLY A 247 -2.01 9.29 -8.67
CA GLY A 247 -2.93 8.88 -9.72
C GLY A 247 -3.34 10.03 -10.62
N LEU A 248 -3.80 9.65 -11.79
CA LEU A 248 -4.33 10.54 -12.80
C LEU A 248 -5.71 10.05 -13.21
N THR A 249 -6.68 10.94 -13.14
CA THR A 249 -8.04 10.71 -13.65
C THR A 249 -8.25 11.56 -14.88
N GLN A 250 -8.71 10.96 -15.97
CA GLN A 250 -9.03 11.62 -17.23
C GLN A 250 -10.39 11.14 -17.70
N GLU A 251 -11.27 12.04 -18.08
CA GLU A 251 -12.56 11.71 -18.66
C GLU A 251 -12.84 12.55 -19.89
N ASN A 252 -13.20 11.87 -20.97
CA ASN A 252 -13.67 12.48 -22.20
C ASN A 252 -15.20 12.42 -22.25
N ASN A 253 -15.85 13.46 -22.76
CA ASN A 253 -17.29 13.62 -22.74
C ASN A 253 -17.88 13.57 -21.32
N ALA A 254 -17.20 14.29 -20.41
CA ALA A 254 -17.55 14.36 -19.00
C ALA A 254 -18.99 14.84 -18.83
N LEU A 255 -19.67 14.31 -17.81
CA LEU A 255 -21.07 14.64 -17.49
C LEU A 255 -22.05 14.41 -18.67
N GLY A 256 -21.68 13.58 -19.66
CA GLY A 256 -22.48 13.35 -20.86
C GLY A 256 -22.53 14.55 -21.84
N VAL A 257 -21.59 15.49 -21.70
CA VAL A 257 -21.46 16.65 -22.60
C VAL A 257 -20.39 16.35 -23.63
N ASP A 258 -20.78 16.28 -24.90
CA ASP A 258 -19.85 16.06 -26.00
C ASP A 258 -18.79 17.17 -26.04
N GLY A 259 -17.53 16.77 -26.12
CA GLY A 259 -16.38 17.65 -26.18
C GLY A 259 -15.96 18.27 -24.85
N LEU A 260 -16.63 17.96 -23.73
CA LEU A 260 -16.12 18.30 -22.40
C LEU A 260 -15.19 17.21 -21.92
N SER A 261 -13.92 17.54 -21.66
CA SER A 261 -12.98 16.63 -21.03
C SER A 261 -12.32 17.29 -19.82
N TYR A 262 -11.96 16.48 -18.84
CA TYR A 262 -11.16 16.96 -17.72
C TYR A 262 -10.03 15.98 -17.40
N GLN A 263 -9.01 16.52 -16.76
CA GLN A 263 -7.88 15.80 -16.19
C GLN A 263 -7.68 16.30 -14.76
N LEU A 264 -7.43 15.37 -13.85
CA LEU A 264 -7.25 15.67 -12.43
C LEU A 264 -6.18 14.75 -11.85
N SER A 265 -5.15 15.34 -11.25
CA SER A 265 -4.11 14.61 -10.52
C SER A 265 -4.55 14.40 -9.07
N GLN A 266 -4.18 13.27 -8.50
CA GLN A 266 -4.48 12.93 -7.11
C GLN A 266 -3.27 12.28 -6.44
N GLN A 267 -3.13 12.51 -5.13
CA GLN A 267 -2.11 11.86 -4.31
C GLN A 267 -2.62 11.58 -2.90
N SER A 268 -1.88 10.74 -2.15
CA SER A 268 -2.16 10.55 -0.72
C SER A 268 -2.03 11.87 0.03
N ALA A 269 -3.02 12.24 0.83
CA ALA A 269 -2.94 13.40 1.73
C ALA A 269 -1.90 13.17 2.85
N GLU A 270 -1.81 11.92 3.33
CA GLU A 270 -0.89 11.52 4.39
C GLU A 270 -0.18 10.22 4.01
N ASP A 271 1.15 10.20 4.12
CA ASP A 271 1.94 9.04 3.75
C ASP A 271 2.25 8.10 4.91
N TYR A 272 2.20 8.60 6.17
CA TYR A 272 2.63 7.84 7.33
C TYR A 272 1.47 7.32 8.16
N SER A 273 1.58 6.08 8.62
CA SER A 273 0.58 5.42 9.45
C SER A 273 1.24 4.47 10.45
N ALA A 274 0.54 4.18 11.54
CA ALA A 274 0.92 3.12 12.48
C ALA A 274 0.31 1.78 12.05
N ILE A 275 0.96 0.69 12.42
CA ILE A 275 0.53 -0.68 12.14
C ILE A 275 0.44 -1.45 13.43
N ILE A 276 -0.62 -2.24 13.55
CA ILE A 276 -0.73 -3.32 14.54
C ILE A 276 -1.32 -4.55 13.85
N GLY A 277 -0.80 -5.71 14.14
CA GLY A 277 -1.30 -6.93 13.53
C GLY A 277 -0.75 -8.19 14.15
N ALA A 278 -1.22 -9.31 13.62
CA ALA A 278 -0.70 -10.62 13.99
C ALA A 278 -0.68 -11.54 12.76
N ASN A 279 0.41 -12.26 12.62
CA ASN A 279 0.51 -13.37 11.68
C ASN A 279 0.41 -14.69 12.46
N TRP A 280 -0.47 -15.56 12.03
CA TRP A 280 -0.70 -16.84 12.63
C TRP A 280 -0.32 -17.96 11.65
N ASN A 281 0.78 -18.64 11.90
CA ASN A 281 1.20 -19.83 11.18
C ASN A 281 0.53 -21.06 11.84
N ILE A 282 -0.67 -21.41 11.36
CA ILE A 282 -1.49 -22.50 11.88
C ILE A 282 -0.75 -23.84 11.71
N THR A 283 -0.13 -24.01 10.55
CA THR A 283 0.75 -25.14 10.23
C THR A 283 1.92 -24.62 9.38
N LYS A 284 2.82 -25.48 8.96
CA LYS A 284 3.87 -25.12 7.97
C LYS A 284 3.29 -24.72 6.62
N THR A 285 2.10 -25.22 6.31
CA THR A 285 1.42 -25.03 5.01
C THR A 285 0.40 -23.92 5.03
N TYR A 286 -0.30 -23.70 6.15
CA TYR A 286 -1.39 -22.74 6.25
C TYR A 286 -1.06 -21.62 7.24
N GLY A 287 -1.24 -20.40 6.81
CA GLY A 287 -1.12 -19.20 7.63
C GLY A 287 -2.27 -18.22 7.40
N ALA A 288 -2.50 -17.38 8.39
CA ALA A 288 -3.42 -16.27 8.35
C ALA A 288 -2.76 -15.01 8.91
N ASN A 289 -3.13 -13.85 8.41
CA ASN A 289 -2.67 -12.56 8.93
C ASN A 289 -3.86 -11.62 9.05
N LEU A 290 -3.92 -10.90 10.16
CA LEU A 290 -4.83 -9.78 10.36
C LEU A 290 -4.02 -8.56 10.72
N GLU A 291 -4.25 -7.46 10.02
CA GLU A 291 -3.52 -6.22 10.18
C GLU A 291 -4.43 -5.00 10.11
N PHE A 292 -4.19 -4.06 10.99
CA PHE A 292 -4.80 -2.74 11.02
C PHE A 292 -3.71 -1.69 10.79
N ILE A 293 -3.95 -0.80 9.84
CA ILE A 293 -3.11 0.36 9.55
C ILE A 293 -3.94 1.60 9.82
N GLY A 294 -3.45 2.49 10.67
CA GLY A 294 -4.17 3.69 11.06
C GLY A 294 -3.29 4.92 11.14
N GLY A 295 -3.84 6.06 10.72
CA GLY A 295 -3.20 7.37 10.75
C GLY A 295 -4.22 8.49 10.63
N PRO A 296 -3.79 9.76 10.65
CA PRO A 296 -4.69 10.91 10.58
C PRO A 296 -5.63 10.89 9.36
N GLY A 297 -5.11 10.50 8.20
CA GLY A 297 -5.86 10.47 6.94
C GLY A 297 -6.10 9.05 6.39
N ARG A 298 -5.96 7.99 7.20
CA ARG A 298 -6.05 6.64 6.66
C ARG A 298 -6.46 5.59 7.69
N LYS A 299 -7.33 4.66 7.25
CA LYS A 299 -7.73 3.46 8.00
C LYS A 299 -7.78 2.30 7.04
N ILE A 300 -7.02 1.23 7.31
CA ILE A 300 -6.97 0.04 6.46
C ILE A 300 -7.05 -1.21 7.34
N VAL A 301 -7.82 -2.19 6.88
CA VAL A 301 -7.88 -3.54 7.44
C VAL A 301 -7.46 -4.53 6.36
N ASN A 302 -6.45 -5.33 6.67
CA ASN A 302 -5.97 -6.41 5.81
C ASN A 302 -6.24 -7.76 6.44
N VAL A 303 -6.76 -8.68 5.66
CA VAL A 303 -6.88 -10.11 5.99
C VAL A 303 -6.16 -10.89 4.91
N ILE A 304 -5.20 -11.72 5.31
CA ILE A 304 -4.41 -12.51 4.37
C ILE A 304 -4.50 -13.97 4.78
N MET A 305 -4.82 -14.86 3.85
CA MET A 305 -4.75 -16.30 4.00
C MET A 305 -3.68 -16.85 3.08
N THR A 306 -2.76 -17.65 3.60
CA THR A 306 -1.60 -18.14 2.87
C THR A 306 -1.56 -19.67 2.88
N TYR A 307 -1.30 -20.23 1.71
CA TYR A 307 -0.96 -21.63 1.48
C TYR A 307 0.50 -21.71 1.01
N SER A 308 1.33 -22.46 1.72
CA SER A 308 2.75 -22.66 1.40
C SER A 308 3.04 -24.12 1.01
N TYR A 309 3.92 -24.33 0.04
CA TYR A 309 4.26 -25.64 -0.49
C TYR A 309 5.70 -25.72 -1.03
#